data_3191e624ea364bca4cdc79d2c28893a7
#
_entry.id   3191e624ea364bca4cdc79d2c28893a7
#
_cell.length_a   1.000
_cell.length_b   1.000
_cell.length_c   1.000
_cell.angle_alpha   90.00
_cell.angle_beta   90.00
_cell.angle_gamma   90.00
#
_symmetry.space_group_name_H-M   'P 1'
#
loop_
_entity.id
_entity.type
_entity.pdbx_description
1 polymer ?
#
loop_
_entity_poly.entity_id
_entity_poly.type
_entity_poly.pdbx_seq_one_letter_code
_entity_poly.pdbx_strand_id
1 'polypeptide(L)'
;MSGEALFKSIVSGENQSILGDIARSSLGFLSKGYEKAVSIRNARFDAGNGVTKVTVPVISVGNITAGGTGKTPMVRFICDVLTQKGLHPTVLSRGYRAEDNKKNIIISKDGAMLVEPFISGDEAWLLAKVLQKSNVIIGRRSEERRVGKECASMCR
;
A
#
# COMPACT_ATOMS: atom_id res chain seq x y z
N MET A 1 -26.94 16.14 -15.39
CA MET A 1 -26.05 14.91 -15.43
C MET A 1 -24.98 15.10 -14.39
N SER A 2 -24.71 14.09 -13.56
CA SER A 2 -23.59 14.19 -12.62
C SER A 2 -22.27 14.18 -13.40
N GLY A 3 -21.23 14.86 -12.89
CA GLY A 3 -19.92 14.93 -13.56
C GLY A 3 -19.31 13.53 -13.83
N GLU A 4 -19.65 12.54 -13.00
CA GLU A 4 -19.23 11.15 -13.17
C GLU A 4 -19.87 10.47 -14.40
N ALA A 5 -21.16 10.73 -14.66
CA ALA A 5 -21.84 10.19 -15.82
C ALA A 5 -21.30 10.82 -17.12
N LEU A 6 -20.99 12.12 -17.10
CA LEU A 6 -20.37 12.81 -18.22
C LEU A 6 -18.96 12.26 -18.50
N PHE A 7 -18.15 12.06 -17.47
CA PHE A 7 -16.81 11.47 -17.60
C PHE A 7 -16.88 10.07 -18.21
N LYS A 8 -17.78 9.21 -17.71
CA LYS A 8 -17.97 7.85 -18.26
C LYS A 8 -18.37 7.88 -19.73
N SER A 9 -19.31 8.74 -20.14
CA SER A 9 -19.76 8.84 -21.53
C SER A 9 -18.66 9.37 -22.48
N ILE A 10 -17.75 10.22 -21.99
CA ILE A 10 -16.59 10.68 -22.76
C ILE A 10 -15.58 9.54 -22.94
N VAL A 11 -15.26 8.81 -21.88
CA VAL A 11 -14.28 7.73 -21.92
C VAL A 11 -14.77 6.51 -22.69
N SER A 12 -16.07 6.13 -22.56
CA SER A 12 -16.68 5.03 -23.31
C SER A 12 -16.85 5.29 -24.80
N GLY A 13 -16.74 6.54 -25.25
CA GLY A 13 -16.94 6.91 -26.66
C GLY A 13 -18.41 7.13 -27.04
N GLU A 14 -19.34 7.08 -26.10
CA GLU A 14 -20.77 7.33 -26.34
C GLU A 14 -21.05 8.80 -26.68
N ASN A 15 -20.21 9.71 -26.18
CA ASN A 15 -20.32 11.12 -26.47
C ASN A 15 -19.58 11.46 -27.78
N GLN A 16 -20.33 11.57 -28.88
CA GLN A 16 -19.82 11.90 -30.22
C GLN A 16 -19.75 13.41 -30.50
N SER A 17 -19.77 14.25 -29.47
CA SER A 17 -19.59 15.69 -29.63
C SER A 17 -18.13 16.03 -29.94
N ILE A 18 -17.90 17.15 -30.68
CA ILE A 18 -16.56 17.68 -30.97
C ILE A 18 -15.76 17.89 -29.69
N LEU A 19 -16.41 18.37 -28.62
CA LEU A 19 -15.79 18.53 -27.30
C LEU A 19 -15.41 17.17 -26.67
N GLY A 20 -16.20 16.12 -26.88
CA GLY A 20 -15.90 14.75 -26.45
C GLY A 20 -14.66 14.21 -27.16
N ASP A 21 -14.52 14.45 -28.45
CA ASP A 21 -13.37 14.02 -29.25
C ASP A 21 -12.08 14.75 -28.84
N ILE A 22 -12.14 16.05 -28.60
CA ILE A 22 -11.02 16.83 -28.08
C ILE A 22 -10.61 16.33 -26.70
N ALA A 23 -11.57 16.07 -25.80
CA ALA A 23 -11.30 15.56 -24.48
C ALA A 23 -10.65 14.15 -24.52
N ARG A 24 -11.13 13.25 -25.38
CA ARG A 24 -10.51 11.92 -25.57
C ARG A 24 -9.10 12.02 -26.13
N SER A 25 -8.87 12.87 -27.13
CA SER A 25 -7.55 13.08 -27.72
C SER A 25 -6.56 13.62 -26.68
N SER A 26 -7.00 14.58 -25.87
CA SER A 26 -6.21 15.14 -24.77
C SER A 26 -5.86 14.10 -23.71
N LEU A 27 -6.83 13.28 -23.30
CA LEU A 27 -6.62 12.17 -22.36
C LEU A 27 -5.68 11.12 -22.93
N GLY A 28 -5.80 10.79 -24.22
CA GLY A 28 -4.90 9.87 -24.91
C GLY A 28 -3.45 10.39 -24.94
N PHE A 29 -3.26 11.68 -25.15
CA PHE A 29 -1.91 12.28 -25.09
C PHE A 29 -1.34 12.25 -23.67
N LEU A 30 -2.13 12.60 -22.67
CA LEU A 30 -1.74 12.53 -21.26
C LEU A 30 -1.45 11.10 -20.81
N SER A 31 -2.21 10.12 -21.30
CA SER A 31 -1.98 8.68 -21.04
C SER A 31 -0.61 8.23 -21.54
N LYS A 32 -0.21 8.62 -22.75
CA LYS A 32 1.13 8.30 -23.27
C LYS A 32 2.25 8.95 -22.45
N GLY A 33 2.05 10.18 -22.00
CA GLY A 33 2.98 10.87 -21.08
C GLY A 33 3.11 10.12 -19.74
N TYR A 34 2.00 9.69 -19.18
CA TYR A 34 1.96 8.90 -17.95
C TYR A 34 2.65 7.54 -18.13
N GLU A 35 2.35 6.82 -19.22
CA GLU A 35 2.99 5.53 -19.55
C GLU A 35 4.51 5.67 -19.62
N LYS A 36 5.01 6.71 -20.30
CA LYS A 36 6.45 7.00 -20.38
C LYS A 36 7.04 7.28 -19.00
N ALA A 37 6.37 8.07 -18.16
CA ALA A 37 6.81 8.36 -16.80
C ALA A 37 6.88 7.10 -15.94
N VAL A 38 5.87 6.22 -16.03
CA VAL A 38 5.85 4.93 -15.34
C VAL A 38 6.97 4.02 -15.84
N SER A 39 7.19 3.94 -17.15
CA SER A 39 8.27 3.15 -17.75
C SER A 39 9.66 3.60 -17.26
N ILE A 40 9.92 4.91 -17.26
CA ILE A 40 11.19 5.47 -16.73
C ILE A 40 11.34 5.14 -15.24
N ARG A 41 10.26 5.25 -14.45
CA ARG A 41 10.28 4.89 -13.04
C ARG A 41 10.62 3.42 -12.84
N ASN A 42 9.97 2.53 -13.57
CA ASN A 42 10.19 1.09 -13.47
C ASN A 42 11.63 0.73 -13.89
N ALA A 43 12.12 1.27 -15.00
CA ALA A 43 13.51 1.07 -15.44
C ALA A 43 14.55 1.51 -14.38
N ARG A 44 14.26 2.58 -13.62
CA ARG A 44 15.12 3.00 -12.50
C ARG A 44 15.13 1.99 -11.36
N PHE A 45 13.98 1.40 -11.02
CA PHE A 45 13.89 0.35 -10.02
C PHE A 45 14.57 -0.95 -10.48
N ASP A 46 14.40 -1.33 -11.75
CA ASP A 46 15.04 -2.51 -12.34
C ASP A 46 16.57 -2.36 -12.35
N ALA A 47 17.07 -1.15 -12.55
CA ALA A 47 18.50 -0.81 -12.42
C ALA A 47 18.99 -0.76 -10.95
N GLY A 48 18.14 -1.08 -9.96
CA GLY A 48 18.48 -1.08 -8.53
C GLY A 48 18.49 0.31 -7.88
N ASN A 49 18.11 1.37 -8.60
CA ASN A 49 18.08 2.71 -8.04
C ASN A 49 16.91 2.87 -7.07
N GLY A 50 17.21 3.09 -5.81
CA GLY A 50 16.21 3.25 -4.74
C GLY A 50 15.67 1.94 -4.18
N VAL A 51 16.23 0.79 -4.59
CA VAL A 51 15.91 -0.54 -4.03
C VAL A 51 16.81 -0.82 -2.84
N THR A 52 16.20 -1.14 -1.71
CA THR A 52 16.93 -1.63 -0.53
C THR A 52 16.70 -3.13 -0.41
N LYS A 53 17.77 -3.90 -0.54
CA LYS A 53 17.73 -5.36 -0.30
C LYS A 53 17.79 -5.61 1.20
N VAL A 54 16.84 -6.38 1.71
CA VAL A 54 16.81 -6.84 3.10
C VAL A 54 17.17 -8.33 3.16
N THR A 55 17.71 -8.78 4.28
CA THR A 55 18.12 -10.17 4.49
C THR A 55 16.97 -11.10 4.84
N VAL A 56 15.79 -10.55 5.14
CA VAL A 56 14.59 -11.31 5.50
C VAL A 56 13.63 -11.41 4.31
N PRO A 57 12.89 -12.52 4.17
CA PRO A 57 11.87 -12.65 3.13
C PRO A 57 10.78 -11.57 3.26
N VAL A 58 10.40 -10.96 2.15
CA VAL A 58 9.33 -9.95 2.08
C VAL A 58 8.17 -10.48 1.25
N ILE A 59 6.98 -10.48 1.82
CA ILE A 59 5.74 -10.86 1.15
C ILE A 59 4.90 -9.59 0.94
N SER A 60 4.61 -9.24 -0.31
CA SER A 60 3.76 -8.10 -0.64
C SER A 60 2.32 -8.55 -0.92
N VAL A 61 1.38 -7.99 -0.18
CA VAL A 61 -0.07 -8.25 -0.37
C VAL A 61 -0.72 -7.01 -0.96
N GLY A 62 -1.01 -7.07 -2.24
CA GLY A 62 -1.63 -5.98 -3.00
C GLY A 62 -2.87 -6.42 -3.76
N ASN A 63 -3.48 -5.51 -4.51
CA ASN A 63 -4.53 -5.81 -5.48
C ASN A 63 -4.41 -4.94 -6.72
N ILE A 64 -5.02 -5.45 -7.78
CA ILE A 64 -5.06 -4.81 -9.09
C ILE A 64 -6.22 -3.81 -9.16
N THR A 65 -7.30 -4.06 -8.40
CA THR A 65 -8.51 -3.23 -8.40
C THR A 65 -8.59 -2.35 -7.16
N ALA A 66 -9.20 -1.18 -7.26
CA ALA A 66 -9.51 -0.33 -6.10
C ALA A 66 -10.72 -0.89 -5.35
N GLY A 67 -10.72 -0.81 -4.00
CA GLY A 67 -11.82 -1.21 -3.13
C GLY A 67 -11.48 -2.28 -2.10
N GLY A 68 -12.49 -2.76 -1.39
CA GLY A 68 -12.40 -3.75 -0.30
C GLY A 68 -12.16 -5.18 -0.83
N THR A 69 -11.00 -5.48 -1.32
CA THR A 69 -10.64 -6.72 -2.02
C THR A 69 -10.06 -7.81 -1.12
N GLY A 70 -10.28 -7.74 0.20
CA GLY A 70 -9.86 -8.79 1.14
C GLY A 70 -8.37 -8.80 1.48
N LYS A 71 -7.64 -7.68 1.32
CA LYS A 71 -6.22 -7.59 1.73
C LYS A 71 -6.00 -7.91 3.20
N THR A 72 -6.76 -7.31 4.08
CA THR A 72 -6.61 -7.50 5.54
C THR A 72 -6.84 -8.95 5.98
N PRO A 73 -7.89 -9.66 5.54
CA PRO A 73 -8.03 -11.09 5.76
C PRO A 73 -6.87 -11.93 5.22
N MET A 74 -6.34 -11.60 4.04
CA MET A 74 -5.21 -12.32 3.46
C MET A 74 -3.93 -12.11 4.27
N VAL A 75 -3.64 -10.88 4.71
CA VAL A 75 -2.50 -10.59 5.59
C VAL A 75 -2.61 -11.39 6.88
N ARG A 76 -3.80 -11.43 7.50
CA ARG A 76 -4.05 -12.24 8.70
C ARG A 76 -3.75 -13.71 8.44
N PHE A 77 -4.32 -14.29 7.38
CA PHE A 77 -4.09 -15.69 7.02
C PHE A 77 -2.60 -16.02 6.87
N ILE A 78 -1.84 -15.18 6.16
CA ILE A 78 -0.40 -15.35 5.97
C ILE A 78 0.34 -15.30 7.31
N CYS A 79 0.01 -14.33 8.17
CA CYS A 79 0.61 -14.21 9.50
C CYS A 79 0.31 -15.42 10.38
N ASP A 80 -0.92 -15.92 10.35
CA ASP A 80 -1.32 -17.12 11.11
C ASP A 80 -0.52 -18.35 10.66
N VAL A 81 -0.38 -18.55 9.34
CA VAL A 81 0.42 -19.67 8.77
C VAL A 81 1.89 -19.56 9.16
N LEU A 82 2.48 -18.37 9.07
CA LEU A 82 3.89 -18.15 9.44
C LEU A 82 4.12 -18.39 10.94
N THR A 83 3.20 -17.90 11.77
CA THR A 83 3.25 -18.08 13.23
C THR A 83 3.15 -19.55 13.64
N GLN A 84 2.28 -20.34 12.98
CA GLN A 84 2.18 -21.78 13.20
C GLN A 84 3.48 -22.52 12.88
N LYS A 85 4.30 -21.95 11.98
CA LYS A 85 5.63 -22.48 11.64
C LYS A 85 6.75 -21.94 12.56
N GLY A 86 6.39 -21.24 13.64
CA GLY A 86 7.36 -20.69 14.60
C GLY A 86 8.07 -19.41 14.14
N LEU A 87 7.55 -18.75 13.10
CA LEU A 87 8.10 -17.49 12.61
C LEU A 87 7.35 -16.31 13.27
N HIS A 88 8.04 -15.17 13.39
CA HIS A 88 7.50 -13.93 13.95
C HIS A 88 7.34 -12.87 12.83
N PRO A 89 6.21 -12.87 12.10
CA PRO A 89 6.03 -11.93 11.00
C PRO A 89 5.84 -10.50 11.51
N THR A 90 6.36 -9.54 10.75
CA THR A 90 6.14 -8.12 10.97
C THR A 90 5.33 -7.56 9.80
N VAL A 91 4.18 -6.99 10.09
CA VAL A 91 3.29 -6.36 9.12
C VAL A 91 3.60 -4.88 9.00
N LEU A 92 3.81 -4.44 7.76
CA LEU A 92 4.03 -3.04 7.43
C LEU A 92 2.80 -2.49 6.70
N SER A 93 2.26 -1.39 7.19
CA SER A 93 1.11 -0.71 6.59
C SER A 93 1.36 0.79 6.47
N ARG A 94 0.62 1.45 5.58
CA ARG A 94 0.70 2.91 5.39
C ARG A 94 0.12 3.71 6.55
N GLY A 95 -0.73 3.11 7.38
CA GLY A 95 -1.43 3.83 8.44
C GLY A 95 -2.41 4.86 7.88
N TYR A 96 -3.37 4.41 7.09
CA TYR A 96 -4.43 5.28 6.58
C TYR A 96 -5.18 5.95 7.73
N ARG A 97 -5.30 7.28 7.72
CA ARG A 97 -5.87 8.13 8.78
C ARG A 97 -5.11 8.16 10.11
N ALA A 98 -3.85 7.72 10.15
CA ALA A 98 -3.02 7.95 11.33
C ALA A 98 -2.72 9.46 11.50
N GLU A 99 -2.73 9.94 12.75
CA GLU A 99 -2.58 11.36 13.08
C GLU A 99 -1.18 11.89 12.73
N ASP A 100 -0.13 11.14 13.01
CA ASP A 100 1.26 11.50 12.64
C ASP A 100 1.82 10.58 11.54
N ASN A 101 1.57 10.96 10.29
CA ASN A 101 2.03 10.23 9.11
C ASN A 101 3.51 10.48 8.75
N LYS A 102 4.26 11.23 9.55
CA LYS A 102 5.65 11.60 9.22
C LYS A 102 6.68 10.61 9.76
N LYS A 103 6.36 9.84 10.80
CA LYS A 103 7.25 8.88 11.45
C LYS A 103 6.70 7.46 11.32
N ASN A 104 7.60 6.47 11.34
CA ASN A 104 7.19 5.09 11.51
C ASN A 104 6.77 4.88 12.96
N ILE A 105 5.59 4.30 13.17
CA ILE A 105 5.02 4.03 14.50
C ILE A 105 4.87 2.54 14.65
N ILE A 106 5.41 1.98 15.71
CA ILE A 106 5.20 0.59 16.10
C ILE A 106 3.87 0.53 16.84
N ILE A 107 2.88 -0.14 16.27
CA ILE A 107 1.54 -0.28 16.88
C ILE A 107 1.51 -1.41 17.87
N SER A 108 2.07 -2.56 17.49
CA SER A 108 2.19 -3.70 18.39
C SER A 108 3.55 -4.39 18.24
N LYS A 109 4.04 -4.93 19.34
CA LYS A 109 5.25 -5.74 19.40
C LYS A 109 4.99 -6.95 20.29
N ASP A 110 5.25 -8.14 19.77
CA ASP A 110 5.06 -9.43 20.46
C ASP A 110 3.68 -9.56 21.11
N GLY A 111 2.64 -9.02 20.45
CA GLY A 111 1.25 -9.03 20.91
C GLY A 111 0.88 -7.89 21.87
N ALA A 112 1.84 -7.13 22.39
CA ALA A 112 1.56 -5.97 23.22
C ALA A 112 1.23 -4.74 22.36
N MET A 113 0.07 -4.10 22.62
CA MET A 113 -0.30 -2.84 21.97
C MET A 113 0.49 -1.70 22.61
N LEU A 114 1.14 -0.87 21.77
CA LEU A 114 2.02 0.21 22.19
C LEU A 114 1.42 1.61 21.97
N VAL A 115 0.32 1.70 21.23
CA VAL A 115 -0.32 2.98 20.87
C VAL A 115 -1.83 2.88 20.93
N GLU A 116 -2.47 4.02 21.13
CA GLU A 116 -3.92 4.18 21.11
C GLU A 116 -4.51 4.15 19.68
N PRO A 117 -5.80 3.80 19.50
CA PRO A 117 -6.44 3.68 18.20
C PRO A 117 -6.35 4.94 17.34
N PHE A 118 -6.53 6.12 17.96
CA PHE A 118 -6.54 7.40 17.23
C PHE A 118 -5.18 7.76 16.61
N ILE A 119 -4.07 7.27 17.19
CA ILE A 119 -2.71 7.51 16.67
C ILE A 119 -2.45 6.62 15.43
N SER A 120 -2.89 5.37 15.48
CA SER A 120 -2.56 4.36 14.47
C SER A 120 -3.53 4.31 13.28
N GLY A 121 -4.73 4.86 13.45
CA GLY A 121 -5.86 4.64 12.55
C GLY A 121 -6.53 3.28 12.77
N ASP A 122 -7.85 3.24 12.52
CA ASP A 122 -8.71 2.11 12.88
C ASP A 122 -8.28 0.77 12.27
N GLU A 123 -7.90 0.77 10.98
CA GLU A 123 -7.55 -0.46 10.26
C GLU A 123 -6.27 -1.08 10.82
N ALA A 124 -5.23 -0.29 11.03
CA ALA A 124 -3.95 -0.78 11.51
C ALA A 124 -4.02 -1.22 12.98
N TRP A 125 -4.80 -0.52 13.79
CA TRP A 125 -5.05 -0.90 15.18
C TRP A 125 -5.84 -2.22 15.28
N LEU A 126 -6.91 -2.36 14.48
CA LEU A 126 -7.68 -3.60 14.42
C LEU A 126 -6.81 -4.77 13.98
N LEU A 127 -5.97 -4.56 12.97
CA LEU A 127 -5.04 -5.57 12.49
C LEU A 127 -4.06 -6.00 13.61
N ALA A 128 -3.48 -5.04 14.33
CA ALA A 128 -2.58 -5.30 15.45
C ALA A 128 -3.27 -6.08 16.59
N LYS A 129 -4.52 -5.75 16.89
CA LYS A 129 -5.33 -6.45 17.90
C LYS A 129 -5.63 -7.90 17.52
N VAL A 130 -5.80 -8.18 16.24
CA VAL A 130 -6.07 -9.53 15.74
C VAL A 130 -4.80 -10.36 15.65
N LEU A 131 -3.66 -9.74 15.31
CA LEU A 131 -2.37 -10.41 15.12
C LEU A 131 -1.55 -10.46 16.41
N GLN A 132 -1.98 -11.25 17.38
CA GLN A 132 -1.37 -11.31 18.72
C GLN A 132 0.09 -11.82 18.75
N LYS A 133 0.55 -12.51 17.71
CA LYS A 133 1.92 -13.07 17.62
C LYS A 133 2.74 -12.43 16.49
N SER A 134 2.35 -11.24 16.06
CA SER A 134 3.00 -10.52 14.97
C SER A 134 3.22 -9.07 15.37
N ASN A 135 4.26 -8.46 14.82
CA ASN A 135 4.49 -7.04 14.99
C ASN A 135 3.72 -6.26 13.93
N VAL A 136 3.19 -5.10 14.27
CA VAL A 136 2.53 -4.19 13.31
C VAL A 136 3.16 -2.82 13.37
N ILE A 137 3.62 -2.35 12.23
CA ILE A 137 4.27 -1.04 12.06
C ILE A 137 3.53 -0.27 10.98
N ILE A 138 3.30 1.01 11.22
CA ILE A 138 2.79 1.93 10.20
C ILE A 138 3.81 3.00 9.87
N GLY A 139 3.75 3.47 8.61
CA GLY A 139 4.53 4.61 8.18
C GLY A 139 4.24 4.98 6.74
N ARG A 140 4.15 6.27 6.46
CA ARG A 140 3.85 6.78 5.12
C ARG A 140 4.92 6.41 4.09
N ARG A 141 6.14 6.14 4.55
CA ARG A 141 7.29 5.71 3.72
C ARG A 141 7.70 4.26 3.98
N SER A 142 6.84 3.47 4.61
CA SER A 142 7.11 2.06 4.87
C SER A 142 7.41 1.28 3.59
N GLU A 143 6.88 1.72 2.47
CA GLU A 143 7.11 1.10 1.17
C GLU A 143 8.35 1.66 0.43
N GLU A 144 8.94 2.79 0.87
CA GLU A 144 9.91 3.47 0.02
C GLU A 144 11.38 3.30 0.39
N ARG A 145 11.83 3.23 1.62
CA ARG A 145 13.30 3.22 1.89
C ARG A 145 13.76 2.84 3.29
N ARG A 146 12.93 2.88 4.34
CA ARG A 146 13.39 2.74 5.74
C ARG A 146 13.04 1.41 6.40
N VAL A 147 12.13 0.67 5.79
CA VAL A 147 11.60 -0.59 6.29
C VAL A 147 12.68 -1.63 6.54
N GLY A 148 13.71 -1.67 5.71
CA GLY A 148 14.79 -2.65 5.83
C GLY A 148 15.61 -2.55 7.11
N LYS A 149 15.77 -1.36 7.70
CA LYS A 149 16.59 -1.19 8.91
C LYS A 149 15.84 -1.54 10.18
N GLU A 150 14.57 -1.19 10.27
CA GLU A 150 13.75 -1.42 11.47
C GLU A 150 13.24 -2.87 11.53
N CYS A 151 12.83 -3.46 10.39
CA CYS A 151 12.47 -4.87 10.34
C CYS A 151 13.64 -5.79 10.69
N ALA A 152 14.85 -5.53 10.18
CA ALA A 152 16.02 -6.36 10.47
C ALA A 152 16.41 -6.37 11.95
N SER A 153 16.09 -5.31 12.70
CA SER A 153 16.33 -5.23 14.14
C SER A 153 15.30 -5.95 14.99
N MET A 154 14.07 -6.16 14.46
CA MET A 154 12.97 -6.83 15.18
C MET A 154 12.83 -8.31 14.87
N CYS A 155 13.45 -8.82 13.80
CA CYS A 155 13.41 -10.22 13.42
C CYS A 155 14.56 -11.06 14.00
N ARG A 156 15.20 -10.60 15.07
CA ARG A 156 16.21 -11.38 15.83
C ARG A 156 15.60 -11.98 17.06
#